data_5c672ca0a0f18d07833fdec5adbfa9d5
#
_entry.id   5c672ca0a0f18d07833fdec5adbfa9d5
#
_cell.length_a   1.000
_cell.length_b   1.000
_cell.length_c   1.000
_cell.angle_alpha   90.00
_cell.angle_beta   90.00
_cell.angle_gamma   90.00
#
_symmetry.space_group_name_H-M   'P 1'
#
loop_
_entity.id
_entity.type
_entity.pdbx_description
1 polymer ?
#
loop_
_entity_poly.entity_id
_entity_poly.type
_entity_poly.pdbx_seq_one_letter_code
_entity_poly.pdbx_strand_id
1 'polypeptide(L)'
;MPRELLALYQNGNYVVKLYSDGTKIKQSIENSFISAFPDSIDLKITNYCDQNCPMCHEKSNENGKHADLDAPFLKTLKKGTELAIGGGNPLSHPSLLPFLRQMKEQGVICNLTINENHLKTYNDLVLRLIHEKLIYGLGISLKTYNKQAVAFAMGYPNTVLHVINGIFTDYDKIANPNVKILILGYKKVGRGITYFNDEISKQMNITKEILPSLFDKFRRISFDNLALKQLDVKSLISLEKYNEIYMGDDGESTMYIDLVNKEFAKSSTSTNRYLLMDDIIPMFKQIQVIH
;
A
#
# COMPACT_ATOMS: atom_id res chain seq x y z
N MET A 1 14.22 4.20 18.31
CA MET A 1 13.67 5.52 18.63
C MET A 1 12.35 5.33 19.36
N PRO A 2 11.97 6.19 20.30
CA PRO A 2 10.66 6.11 20.95
C PRO A 2 9.56 6.29 19.88
N ARG A 3 8.46 5.58 20.08
CA ARG A 3 7.28 5.61 19.23
C ARG A 3 6.56 6.95 19.40
N GLU A 4 6.51 7.78 18.37
CA GLU A 4 5.87 9.10 18.36
C GLU A 4 4.44 8.97 17.80
N LEU A 5 3.47 9.67 18.41
CA LEU A 5 2.10 9.77 17.90
C LEU A 5 2.07 10.78 16.75
N LEU A 6 1.80 10.31 15.52
CA LEU A 6 1.71 11.15 14.32
C LEU A 6 0.34 11.80 14.18
N ALA A 7 -0.72 11.03 14.43
CA ALA A 7 -2.09 11.49 14.32
C ALA A 7 -3.00 10.86 15.36
N LEU A 8 -3.95 11.66 15.85
CA LEU A 8 -5.08 11.24 16.68
C LEU A 8 -6.31 11.93 16.11
N TYR A 9 -7.31 11.15 15.66
CA TYR A 9 -8.53 11.70 15.08
C TYR A 9 -9.73 10.78 15.28
N GLN A 10 -10.92 11.38 15.25
CA GLN A 10 -12.19 10.67 15.22
C GLN A 10 -12.57 10.38 13.76
N ASN A 11 -13.01 9.15 13.48
CA ASN A 11 -13.57 8.76 12.18
C ASN A 11 -14.85 7.94 12.38
N GLY A 12 -16.00 8.55 12.09
CA GLY A 12 -17.29 7.93 12.37
C GLY A 12 -17.45 7.58 13.86
N ASN A 13 -17.66 6.30 14.17
CA ASN A 13 -17.87 5.81 15.54
C ASN A 13 -16.58 5.35 16.26
N TYR A 14 -15.40 5.59 15.70
CA TYR A 14 -14.13 5.17 16.29
C TYR A 14 -13.04 6.25 16.29
N VAL A 15 -12.07 6.06 17.17
CA VAL A 15 -10.85 6.89 17.25
C VAL A 15 -9.68 6.15 16.61
N VAL A 16 -8.87 6.86 15.85
CA VAL A 16 -7.64 6.35 15.24
C VAL A 16 -6.43 6.98 15.90
N LYS A 17 -5.47 6.14 16.29
CA LYS A 17 -4.12 6.55 16.71
C LYS A 17 -3.12 5.99 15.71
N LEU A 18 -2.38 6.87 15.03
CA LEU A 18 -1.33 6.50 14.10
C LEU A 18 0.03 6.90 14.66
N TYR A 19 0.99 5.98 14.64
CA TYR A 19 2.31 6.18 15.22
C TYR A 19 3.43 6.17 14.16
N SER A 20 4.57 6.77 14.53
CA SER A 20 5.74 6.93 13.64
C SER A 20 6.40 5.61 13.20
N ASP A 21 6.10 4.51 13.87
CA ASP A 21 6.56 3.16 13.48
C ASP A 21 5.61 2.44 12.51
N GLY A 22 4.54 3.12 12.06
CA GLY A 22 3.50 2.59 11.19
C GLY A 22 2.39 1.83 11.93
N THR A 23 2.42 1.77 13.27
CA THR A 23 1.31 1.15 14.03
C THR A 23 0.08 2.03 13.97
N LYS A 24 -1.04 1.45 13.54
CA LYS A 24 -2.38 2.06 13.59
C LYS A 24 -3.24 1.32 14.60
N ILE A 25 -3.87 2.06 15.50
CA ILE A 25 -4.82 1.53 16.48
C ILE A 25 -6.17 2.18 16.25
N LYS A 26 -7.20 1.37 16.02
CA LYS A 26 -8.60 1.80 15.96
C LYS A 26 -9.29 1.38 17.25
N GLN A 27 -10.05 2.28 17.87
CA GLN A 27 -10.79 2.02 19.09
C GLN A 27 -12.23 2.53 18.95
N SER A 28 -13.20 1.65 19.13
CA SER A 28 -14.63 1.96 19.22
C SER A 28 -15.20 1.38 20.52
N ILE A 29 -16.26 1.99 21.03
CA ILE A 29 -17.09 1.41 22.11
C ILE A 29 -18.11 0.39 21.55
N GLU A 30 -18.30 0.38 20.25
CA GLU A 30 -19.17 -0.54 19.51
C GLU A 30 -18.36 -1.70 18.94
N ASN A 31 -19.04 -2.81 18.60
CA ASN A 31 -18.40 -3.99 18.01
C ASN A 31 -18.07 -3.85 16.52
N SER A 32 -18.29 -2.68 15.93
CA SER A 32 -18.05 -2.38 14.52
C SER A 32 -17.33 -1.05 14.34
N PHE A 33 -16.68 -0.88 13.20
CA PHE A 33 -16.03 0.38 12.79
C PHE A 33 -16.78 0.96 11.59
N ILE A 34 -17.45 2.09 11.79
CA ILE A 34 -18.20 2.80 10.73
C ILE A 34 -17.42 4.06 10.36
N SER A 35 -16.78 4.05 9.21
CA SER A 35 -15.95 5.17 8.73
C SER A 35 -16.79 6.27 8.10
N ALA A 36 -16.56 7.52 8.47
CA ALA A 36 -17.16 8.70 7.86
C ALA A 36 -16.36 9.20 6.63
N PHE A 37 -15.06 8.86 6.56
CA PHE A 37 -14.15 9.17 5.47
C PHE A 37 -13.06 8.08 5.39
N PRO A 38 -12.29 7.97 4.29
CA PRO A 38 -11.25 6.94 4.20
C PRO A 38 -10.10 7.22 5.16
N ASP A 39 -9.73 6.23 5.99
CA ASP A 39 -8.51 6.27 6.81
C ASP A 39 -7.25 6.17 5.94
N SER A 40 -7.35 5.42 4.83
CA SER A 40 -6.24 5.19 3.90
C SER A 40 -6.73 5.17 2.46
N ILE A 41 -5.93 5.76 1.58
CA ILE A 41 -6.21 5.86 0.15
C ILE A 41 -5.01 5.33 -0.63
N ASP A 42 -5.23 4.30 -1.45
CA ASP A 42 -4.28 3.88 -2.48
C ASP A 42 -4.36 4.89 -3.63
N LEU A 43 -3.36 5.75 -3.74
CA LEU A 43 -3.35 6.86 -4.70
C LEU A 43 -2.38 6.59 -5.84
N LYS A 44 -2.92 6.34 -7.03
CA LYS A 44 -2.13 6.20 -8.25
C LYS A 44 -1.92 7.58 -8.89
N ILE A 45 -0.65 8.02 -8.94
CA ILE A 45 -0.28 9.33 -9.46
C ILE A 45 0.36 9.29 -10.86
N THR A 46 0.70 8.11 -11.37
CA THR A 46 1.35 7.98 -12.67
C THR A 46 1.17 6.59 -13.27
N ASN A 47 1.08 6.52 -14.61
CA ASN A 47 1.23 5.31 -15.40
C ASN A 47 2.62 5.21 -16.04
N TYR A 48 3.45 6.24 -15.97
CA TYR A 48 4.81 6.19 -16.47
C TYR A 48 5.65 5.23 -15.61
N CYS A 49 6.33 4.29 -16.26
CA CYS A 49 7.25 3.36 -15.60
C CYS A 49 8.23 2.76 -16.60
N ASP A 50 9.50 2.88 -16.31
CA ASP A 50 10.62 2.34 -17.07
C ASP A 50 10.86 0.83 -16.86
N GLN A 51 10.17 0.19 -15.90
CA GLN A 51 10.37 -1.22 -15.56
C GLN A 51 9.56 -2.21 -16.41
N ASN A 52 8.45 -1.77 -16.98
CA ASN A 52 7.57 -2.55 -17.85
C ASN A 52 7.32 -4.02 -17.37
N CYS A 53 7.10 -4.22 -16.07
CA CYS A 53 6.95 -5.56 -15.46
C CYS A 53 5.86 -6.38 -16.17
N PRO A 54 6.09 -7.66 -16.52
CA PRO A 54 5.13 -8.45 -17.28
C PRO A 54 3.85 -8.75 -16.51
N MET A 55 3.88 -8.80 -15.15
CA MET A 55 2.72 -9.03 -14.29
C MET A 55 2.03 -7.73 -13.85
N CYS A 56 2.41 -6.55 -14.35
CA CYS A 56 1.90 -5.27 -13.85
C CYS A 56 0.38 -5.14 -14.03
N HIS A 57 -0.34 -5.07 -12.92
CA HIS A 57 -1.80 -4.92 -12.91
C HIS A 57 -2.26 -3.52 -13.37
N GLU A 58 -1.40 -2.50 -13.22
CA GLU A 58 -1.66 -1.11 -13.64
C GLU A 58 -1.31 -0.84 -15.13
N LYS A 59 -0.73 -1.82 -15.84
CA LYS A 59 -0.25 -1.69 -17.22
C LYS A 59 0.74 -0.53 -17.43
N SER A 60 1.42 -0.10 -16.38
CA SER A 60 2.38 1.01 -16.43
C SER A 60 3.55 0.69 -17.36
N ASN A 61 3.99 1.68 -18.16
CA ASN A 61 5.06 1.54 -19.15
C ASN A 61 5.71 2.93 -19.45
N GLU A 62 6.70 2.96 -20.33
CA GLU A 62 7.44 4.19 -20.70
C GLU A 62 6.57 5.23 -21.43
N ASN A 63 5.47 4.84 -22.05
CA ASN A 63 4.52 5.74 -22.71
C ASN A 63 3.40 6.21 -21.74
N GLY A 64 3.49 5.86 -20.47
CA GLY A 64 2.55 6.27 -19.44
C GLY A 64 2.58 7.77 -19.19
N LYS A 65 1.54 8.27 -18.53
CA LYS A 65 1.37 9.70 -18.22
C LYS A 65 1.44 9.94 -16.72
N HIS A 66 1.92 11.11 -16.33
CA HIS A 66 1.76 11.64 -14.99
C HIS A 66 0.38 12.29 -14.84
N ALA A 67 -0.20 12.15 -13.66
CA ALA A 67 -1.47 12.80 -13.33
C ALA A 67 -1.25 14.26 -12.94
N ASP A 68 -2.34 15.03 -12.93
CA ASP A 68 -2.38 16.32 -12.25
C ASP A 68 -2.55 16.10 -10.75
N LEU A 69 -1.65 16.63 -9.93
CA LEU A 69 -1.66 16.53 -8.48
C LEU A 69 -2.34 17.72 -7.79
N ASP A 70 -3.03 18.58 -8.53
CA ASP A 70 -3.84 19.68 -7.98
C ASP A 70 -5.37 19.41 -8.06
N ALA A 71 -5.75 18.13 -8.07
CA ALA A 71 -7.16 17.74 -8.08
C ALA A 71 -7.90 18.29 -6.85
N PRO A 72 -9.11 18.89 -7.00
CA PRO A 72 -9.80 19.61 -5.93
C PRO A 72 -10.04 18.78 -4.66
N PHE A 73 -10.38 17.49 -4.78
CA PHE A 73 -10.65 16.63 -3.63
C PHE A 73 -9.43 16.45 -2.71
N LEU A 74 -8.20 16.63 -3.21
CA LEU A 74 -6.99 16.52 -2.38
C LEU A 74 -6.98 17.55 -1.25
N LYS A 75 -7.60 18.72 -1.47
CA LYS A 75 -7.76 19.77 -0.46
C LYS A 75 -8.82 19.43 0.60
N THR A 76 -9.68 18.42 0.34
CA THR A 76 -10.75 17.98 1.26
C THR A 76 -10.35 16.79 2.14
N LEU A 77 -9.14 16.23 1.92
CA LEU A 77 -8.59 15.15 2.74
C LEU A 77 -8.50 15.56 4.21
N LYS A 78 -8.86 14.64 5.10
CA LYS A 78 -8.84 14.91 6.55
C LYS A 78 -7.44 14.73 7.11
N LYS A 79 -7.10 15.53 8.12
CA LYS A 79 -5.86 15.37 8.87
C LYS A 79 -5.78 13.95 9.42
N GLY A 80 -4.63 13.30 9.22
CA GLY A 80 -4.39 11.92 9.63
C GLY A 80 -4.76 10.86 8.59
N THR A 81 -5.47 11.22 7.49
CA THR A 81 -5.63 10.30 6.34
C THR A 81 -4.27 9.86 5.83
N GLU A 82 -4.10 8.58 5.55
CA GLU A 82 -2.89 8.04 4.94
C GLU A 82 -3.05 7.94 3.43
N LEU A 83 -2.04 8.41 2.69
CA LEU A 83 -1.92 8.17 1.25
C LEU A 83 -0.85 7.12 0.99
N ALA A 84 -1.23 5.98 0.41
CA ALA A 84 -0.32 5.00 -0.16
C ALA A 84 -0.08 5.36 -1.63
N ILE A 85 0.95 6.15 -1.89
CA ILE A 85 1.23 6.73 -3.20
C ILE A 85 1.99 5.71 -4.05
N GLY A 86 1.47 5.45 -5.24
CA GLY A 86 2.04 4.47 -6.16
C GLY A 86 1.63 4.70 -7.62
N GLY A 87 1.51 3.60 -8.34
CA GLY A 87 1.24 3.54 -9.79
C GLY A 87 2.43 2.98 -10.55
N GLY A 88 2.93 3.74 -11.54
CA GLY A 88 4.15 3.39 -12.28
C GLY A 88 5.42 3.66 -11.47
N ASN A 89 6.22 4.66 -11.90
CA ASN A 89 7.36 5.18 -11.15
C ASN A 89 7.00 6.53 -10.50
N PRO A 90 6.53 6.58 -9.26
CA PRO A 90 6.12 7.83 -8.62
C PRO A 90 7.28 8.81 -8.41
N LEU A 91 8.52 8.30 -8.27
CA LEU A 91 9.73 9.14 -8.11
C LEU A 91 10.07 9.97 -9.35
N SER A 92 9.58 9.58 -10.53
CA SER A 92 9.75 10.34 -11.77
C SER A 92 8.72 11.45 -11.95
N HIS A 93 7.71 11.55 -11.06
CA HIS A 93 6.67 12.55 -11.19
C HIS A 93 7.21 13.96 -10.89
N PRO A 94 7.13 14.93 -11.85
CA PRO A 94 7.77 16.24 -11.71
C PRO A 94 7.22 17.06 -10.53
N SER A 95 5.96 16.88 -10.19
CA SER A 95 5.29 17.59 -9.08
C SER A 95 5.28 16.81 -7.76
N LEU A 96 6.03 15.71 -7.63
CA LEU A 96 6.01 14.88 -6.42
C LEU A 96 6.39 15.67 -5.16
N LEU A 97 7.50 16.41 -5.21
CA LEU A 97 8.01 17.17 -4.04
C LEU A 97 7.03 18.27 -3.56
N PRO A 98 6.54 19.18 -4.43
CA PRO A 98 5.55 20.18 -4.01
C PRO A 98 4.27 19.52 -3.49
N PHE A 99 3.78 18.46 -4.12
CA PHE A 99 2.63 17.69 -3.67
C PHE A 99 2.81 17.13 -2.24
N LEU A 100 3.91 16.45 -1.98
CA LEU A 100 4.19 15.89 -0.65
C LEU A 100 4.30 16.97 0.43
N ARG A 101 4.85 18.15 0.11
CA ARG A 101 4.90 19.28 1.03
C ARG A 101 3.50 19.81 1.35
N GLN A 102 2.65 19.97 0.34
CA GLN A 102 1.25 20.36 0.51
C GLN A 102 0.50 19.36 1.41
N MET A 103 0.64 18.05 1.16
CA MET A 103 0.02 17.01 1.99
C MET A 103 0.50 17.06 3.43
N LYS A 104 1.80 17.26 3.65
CA LYS A 104 2.38 17.41 4.99
C LYS A 104 1.81 18.64 5.73
N GLU A 105 1.70 19.79 5.07
CA GLU A 105 1.10 21.02 5.63
C GLU A 105 -0.37 20.79 6.02
N GLN A 106 -1.11 20.02 5.23
CA GLN A 106 -2.49 19.63 5.51
C GLN A 106 -2.61 18.59 6.64
N GLY A 107 -1.50 18.00 7.07
CA GLY A 107 -1.45 16.94 8.08
C GLY A 107 -1.88 15.56 7.56
N VAL A 108 -1.82 15.36 6.25
CA VAL A 108 -2.01 14.07 5.57
C VAL A 108 -0.69 13.28 5.65
N ILE A 109 -0.78 11.99 5.91
CA ILE A 109 0.37 11.11 6.10
C ILE A 109 0.68 10.39 4.78
N CYS A 110 1.82 10.70 4.16
CA CYS A 110 2.20 10.07 2.89
C CYS A 110 3.13 8.88 3.10
N ASN A 111 2.81 7.78 2.42
CA ASN A 111 3.65 6.60 2.24
C ASN A 111 3.89 6.41 0.75
N LEU A 112 5.07 5.92 0.36
CA LEU A 112 5.45 5.78 -1.04
C LEU A 112 5.78 4.34 -1.36
N THR A 113 5.30 3.82 -2.49
CA THR A 113 5.70 2.49 -3.00
C THR A 113 6.52 2.65 -4.27
N ILE A 114 7.70 2.04 -4.29
CA ILE A 114 8.65 2.08 -5.41
C ILE A 114 9.08 0.67 -5.82
N ASN A 115 9.59 0.52 -7.03
CA ASN A 115 10.29 -0.69 -7.44
C ASN A 115 11.74 -0.71 -6.89
N GLU A 116 12.29 -1.89 -6.64
CA GLU A 116 13.67 -2.08 -6.16
C GLU A 116 14.73 -1.40 -7.06
N ASN A 117 14.51 -1.38 -8.37
CA ASN A 117 15.43 -0.73 -9.30
C ASN A 117 15.40 0.80 -9.17
N HIS A 118 14.24 1.36 -8.85
CA HIS A 118 14.10 2.81 -8.60
C HIS A 118 14.83 3.26 -7.34
N LEU A 119 14.95 2.38 -6.33
CA LEU A 119 15.74 2.67 -5.13
C LEU A 119 17.19 3.03 -5.48
N LYS A 120 17.81 2.28 -6.40
CA LYS A 120 19.18 2.57 -6.85
C LYS A 120 19.29 3.90 -7.58
N THR A 121 18.36 4.16 -8.51
CA THR A 121 18.38 5.36 -9.36
C THR A 121 18.07 6.64 -8.60
N TYR A 122 17.13 6.58 -7.65
CA TYR A 122 16.58 7.74 -6.93
C TYR A 122 16.94 7.72 -5.44
N ASN A 123 18.04 7.06 -5.05
CA ASN A 123 18.42 6.90 -3.66
C ASN A 123 18.46 8.23 -2.89
N ASP A 124 19.10 9.25 -3.44
CA ASP A 124 19.24 10.56 -2.80
C ASP A 124 17.88 11.26 -2.61
N LEU A 125 16.98 11.14 -3.60
CA LEU A 125 15.61 11.65 -3.47
C LEU A 125 14.87 10.91 -2.37
N VAL A 126 14.93 9.58 -2.32
CA VAL A 126 14.28 8.76 -1.28
C VAL A 126 14.78 9.15 0.11
N LEU A 127 16.10 9.28 0.29
CA LEU A 127 16.69 9.72 1.57
C LEU A 127 16.21 11.12 1.96
N ARG A 128 16.16 12.04 1.01
CA ARG A 128 15.62 13.38 1.22
C ARG A 128 14.16 13.35 1.67
N LEU A 129 13.29 12.56 1.00
CA LEU A 129 11.87 12.42 1.35
C LEU A 129 11.69 11.92 2.80
N ILE A 130 12.53 10.99 3.23
CA ILE A 130 12.54 10.45 4.60
C ILE A 130 13.03 11.51 5.60
N HIS A 131 14.17 12.15 5.33
CA HIS A 131 14.77 13.13 6.26
C HIS A 131 13.92 14.38 6.42
N GLU A 132 13.31 14.88 5.34
CA GLU A 132 12.36 16.00 5.40
C GLU A 132 10.99 15.58 5.98
N LYS A 133 10.80 14.31 6.37
CA LYS A 133 9.51 13.74 6.82
C LYS A 133 8.39 14.05 5.84
N LEU A 134 8.66 13.93 4.54
CA LEU A 134 7.65 14.06 3.48
C LEU A 134 6.94 12.74 3.22
N ILE A 135 7.61 11.63 3.56
CA ILE A 135 7.02 10.29 3.63
C ILE A 135 7.35 9.68 5.00
N TYR A 136 6.43 8.86 5.52
CA TYR A 136 6.59 8.14 6.78
C TYR A 136 6.85 6.64 6.57
N GLY A 137 6.29 6.04 5.54
CA GLY A 137 6.53 4.67 5.13
C GLY A 137 7.06 4.58 3.70
N LEU A 138 7.93 3.60 3.45
CA LEU A 138 8.44 3.26 2.13
C LEU A 138 8.17 1.79 1.83
N GLY A 139 7.37 1.49 0.82
CA GLY A 139 7.23 0.18 0.23
C GLY A 139 8.26 -0.03 -0.88
N ILE A 140 9.03 -1.12 -0.83
CA ILE A 140 9.95 -1.50 -1.92
C ILE A 140 9.47 -2.82 -2.52
N SER A 141 8.96 -2.77 -3.74
CA SER A 141 8.48 -3.96 -4.46
C SER A 141 9.63 -4.78 -4.99
N LEU A 142 9.75 -6.04 -4.53
CA LEU A 142 10.75 -7.01 -4.95
C LEU A 142 10.13 -8.00 -5.95
N LYS A 143 10.86 -8.29 -7.01
CA LYS A 143 10.59 -9.41 -7.91
C LYS A 143 11.41 -10.65 -7.53
N THR A 144 12.65 -10.44 -7.14
CA THR A 144 13.61 -11.45 -6.68
C THR A 144 14.39 -10.90 -5.49
N TYR A 145 15.30 -11.69 -4.92
CA TYR A 145 16.19 -11.21 -3.86
C TYR A 145 17.02 -10.01 -4.33
N ASN A 146 16.99 -8.94 -3.53
CA ASN A 146 17.80 -7.74 -3.75
C ASN A 146 18.48 -7.32 -2.45
N LYS A 147 19.82 -7.51 -2.39
CA LYS A 147 20.64 -7.23 -1.20
C LYS A 147 20.57 -5.76 -0.77
N GLN A 148 20.51 -4.82 -1.73
CA GLN A 148 20.46 -3.38 -1.43
C GLN A 148 19.13 -3.01 -0.80
N ALA A 149 18.00 -3.52 -1.32
CA ALA A 149 16.68 -3.27 -0.77
C ALA A 149 16.53 -3.86 0.64
N VAL A 150 17.07 -5.06 0.90
CA VAL A 150 17.08 -5.67 2.23
C VAL A 150 17.91 -4.84 3.20
N ALA A 151 19.12 -4.43 2.80
CA ALA A 151 19.99 -3.58 3.64
C ALA A 151 19.31 -2.22 3.95
N PHE A 152 18.62 -1.63 2.96
CA PHE A 152 17.87 -0.40 3.15
C PHE A 152 16.73 -0.59 4.16
N ALA A 153 15.96 -1.69 4.04
CA ALA A 153 14.87 -2.00 4.97
C ALA A 153 15.35 -2.24 6.41
N MET A 154 16.56 -2.78 6.58
CA MET A 154 17.18 -2.93 7.90
C MET A 154 17.62 -1.58 8.50
N GLY A 155 18.10 -0.65 7.66
CA GLY A 155 18.57 0.67 8.09
C GLY A 155 17.44 1.68 8.36
N TYR A 156 16.29 1.52 7.68
CA TYR A 156 15.13 2.41 7.80
C TYR A 156 13.89 1.64 8.26
N PRO A 157 13.56 1.62 9.56
CA PRO A 157 12.56 0.72 10.17
C PRO A 157 11.13 0.83 9.62
N ASN A 158 10.80 1.94 8.92
CA ASN A 158 9.50 2.12 8.26
C ASN A 158 9.51 1.70 6.78
N THR A 159 10.57 1.02 6.35
CA THR A 159 10.58 0.35 5.06
C THR A 159 9.92 -1.02 5.18
N VAL A 160 9.08 -1.34 4.20
CA VAL A 160 8.38 -2.61 4.06
C VAL A 160 8.72 -3.21 2.70
N LEU A 161 9.22 -4.42 2.65
CA LEU A 161 9.45 -5.12 1.39
C LEU A 161 8.13 -5.70 0.90
N HIS A 162 7.68 -5.26 -0.28
CA HIS A 162 6.48 -5.75 -0.92
C HIS A 162 6.81 -6.93 -1.83
N VAL A 163 6.16 -8.05 -1.61
CA VAL A 163 6.35 -9.28 -2.39
C VAL A 163 5.01 -9.78 -2.92
N ILE A 164 4.96 -10.23 -4.17
CA ILE A 164 3.71 -10.71 -4.77
C ILE A 164 3.66 -12.24 -4.64
N ASN A 165 2.55 -12.74 -4.08
CA ASN A 165 2.25 -14.16 -3.96
C ASN A 165 2.32 -14.86 -5.33
N GLY A 166 3.10 -15.95 -5.41
CA GLY A 166 3.32 -16.70 -6.66
C GLY A 166 4.39 -16.10 -7.59
N ILE A 167 4.92 -14.89 -7.30
CA ILE A 167 6.01 -14.28 -8.06
C ILE A 167 7.32 -14.32 -7.27
N PHE A 168 7.29 -13.90 -6.00
CA PHE A 168 8.46 -13.88 -5.14
C PHE A 168 8.64 -15.22 -4.45
N THR A 169 9.84 -15.79 -4.51
CA THR A 169 10.18 -17.12 -3.97
C THR A 169 11.34 -17.11 -2.98
N ASP A 170 12.10 -16.03 -2.92
CA ASP A 170 13.37 -15.93 -2.16
C ASP A 170 13.14 -15.54 -0.67
N TYR A 171 12.07 -16.03 -0.03
CA TYR A 171 11.72 -15.66 1.35
C TYR A 171 12.85 -15.89 2.35
N ASP A 172 13.57 -17.03 2.26
CA ASP A 172 14.68 -17.33 3.17
C ASP A 172 15.86 -16.36 2.99
N LYS A 173 16.09 -15.84 1.78
CA LYS A 173 17.17 -14.89 1.51
C LYS A 173 16.90 -13.50 2.09
N ILE A 174 15.62 -13.11 2.26
CA ILE A 174 15.24 -11.82 2.87
C ILE A 174 14.83 -11.95 4.34
N ALA A 175 14.77 -13.17 4.88
CA ALA A 175 14.38 -13.45 6.25
C ALA A 175 15.33 -12.77 7.25
N ASN A 176 14.77 -11.86 8.06
CA ASN A 176 15.52 -11.13 9.08
C ASN A 176 14.57 -10.54 10.13
N PRO A 177 14.85 -10.63 11.44
CA PRO A 177 14.01 -10.12 12.52
C PRO A 177 13.87 -8.60 12.55
N ASN A 178 14.64 -7.87 11.73
CA ASN A 178 14.50 -6.41 11.58
C ASN A 178 13.73 -6.00 10.31
N VAL A 179 13.41 -6.94 9.42
CA VAL A 179 12.72 -6.70 8.16
C VAL A 179 11.21 -6.87 8.34
N LYS A 180 10.44 -5.95 7.76
CA LYS A 180 8.98 -6.04 7.60
C LYS A 180 8.68 -6.42 6.15
N ILE A 181 7.72 -7.31 5.94
CA ILE A 181 7.23 -7.65 4.60
C ILE A 181 5.72 -7.44 4.49
N LEU A 182 5.27 -7.07 3.30
CA LEU A 182 3.87 -7.07 2.89
C LEU A 182 3.71 -8.07 1.75
N ILE A 183 2.96 -9.13 1.97
CA ILE A 183 2.61 -10.09 0.93
C ILE A 183 1.35 -9.57 0.22
N LEU A 184 1.50 -9.28 -1.06
CA LEU A 184 0.43 -8.84 -1.95
C LEU A 184 -0.14 -10.03 -2.70
N GLY A 185 -1.46 -10.11 -2.81
CA GLY A 185 -2.10 -11.12 -3.65
C GLY A 185 -1.78 -10.92 -5.12
N TYR A 186 -1.70 -12.02 -5.87
CA TYR A 186 -1.53 -11.96 -7.32
C TYR A 186 -2.80 -11.42 -7.98
N LYS A 187 -2.70 -10.28 -8.65
CA LYS A 187 -3.83 -9.59 -9.27
C LYS A 187 -3.99 -10.03 -10.73
N LYS A 188 -5.06 -10.79 -11.01
CA LYS A 188 -5.44 -11.19 -12.39
C LYS A 188 -6.17 -10.05 -13.11
N VAL A 189 -5.52 -8.88 -13.18
CA VAL A 189 -5.97 -7.70 -13.93
C VAL A 189 -4.79 -7.09 -14.69
N GLY A 190 -5.07 -6.26 -15.67
CA GLY A 190 -4.01 -5.65 -16.48
C GLY A 190 -3.18 -6.67 -17.23
N ARG A 191 -1.84 -6.56 -17.16
CA ARG A 191 -0.92 -7.58 -17.73
C ARG A 191 -0.87 -8.85 -16.89
N GLY A 192 -1.30 -8.80 -15.63
CA GLY A 192 -1.37 -9.98 -14.77
C GLY A 192 -2.31 -11.07 -15.29
N ILE A 193 -3.31 -10.75 -16.16
CA ILE A 193 -4.19 -11.72 -16.78
C ILE A 193 -3.39 -12.68 -17.67
N THR A 194 -2.63 -12.13 -18.60
CA THR A 194 -1.88 -12.91 -19.62
C THR A 194 -0.58 -13.50 -19.08
N TYR A 195 -0.06 -12.95 -18.00
CA TYR A 195 1.16 -13.46 -17.37
C TYR A 195 0.90 -14.65 -16.43
N PHE A 196 -0.34 -14.80 -15.95
CA PHE A 196 -0.71 -15.91 -15.06
C PHE A 196 -0.57 -17.26 -15.78
N ASN A 197 0.07 -18.23 -15.13
CA ASN A 197 0.27 -19.58 -15.63
C ASN A 197 0.30 -20.59 -14.47
N ASP A 198 0.44 -21.89 -14.82
CA ASP A 198 0.43 -22.98 -13.86
C ASP A 198 1.61 -22.93 -12.87
N GLU A 199 2.79 -22.42 -13.30
CA GLU A 199 3.94 -22.25 -12.41
C GLU A 199 3.65 -21.21 -11.33
N ILE A 200 3.02 -20.08 -11.68
CA ILE A 200 2.60 -19.06 -10.68
C ILE A 200 1.59 -19.69 -9.71
N SER A 201 0.62 -20.46 -10.22
CA SER A 201 -0.36 -21.15 -9.37
C SER A 201 0.32 -22.12 -8.40
N LYS A 202 1.29 -22.90 -8.87
CA LYS A 202 2.10 -23.79 -8.05
C LYS A 202 2.88 -23.03 -6.99
N GLN A 203 3.54 -21.91 -7.34
CA GLN A 203 4.29 -21.08 -6.40
C GLN A 203 3.39 -20.45 -5.35
N MET A 204 2.14 -20.08 -5.68
CA MET A 204 1.15 -19.62 -4.70
C MET A 204 0.84 -20.69 -3.64
N ASN A 205 0.71 -21.97 -4.06
CA ASN A 205 0.51 -23.07 -3.12
C ASN A 205 1.73 -23.30 -2.24
N ILE A 206 2.94 -23.27 -2.82
CA ILE A 206 4.18 -23.37 -2.04
C ILE A 206 4.27 -22.24 -1.01
N THR A 207 3.93 -21.00 -1.40
CA THR A 207 3.92 -19.86 -0.47
C THR A 207 2.94 -20.11 0.69
N LYS A 208 1.75 -20.65 0.41
CA LYS A 208 0.77 -21.02 1.45
C LYS A 208 1.33 -22.07 2.42
N GLU A 209 2.01 -23.09 1.90
CA GLU A 209 2.60 -24.18 2.69
C GLU A 209 3.72 -23.69 3.61
N ILE A 210 4.61 -22.81 3.12
CA ILE A 210 5.74 -22.32 3.91
C ILE A 210 5.37 -21.17 4.86
N LEU A 211 4.23 -20.50 4.65
CA LEU A 211 3.83 -19.30 5.39
C LEU A 211 3.89 -19.45 6.91
N PRO A 212 3.42 -20.58 7.52
CA PRO A 212 3.54 -20.75 8.97
C PRO A 212 4.99 -20.67 9.47
N SER A 213 5.96 -21.16 8.70
CA SER A 213 7.38 -21.11 9.06
C SER A 213 8.00 -19.72 8.91
N LEU A 214 7.33 -18.79 8.24
CA LEU A 214 7.83 -17.43 8.02
C LEU A 214 7.48 -16.48 9.16
N PHE A 215 6.42 -16.74 9.95
CA PHE A 215 5.93 -15.78 10.95
C PHE A 215 6.97 -15.35 11.97
N ASP A 216 7.89 -16.24 12.36
CA ASP A 216 8.94 -15.93 13.32
C ASP A 216 10.25 -15.45 12.68
N LYS A 217 10.34 -15.45 11.34
CA LYS A 217 11.55 -15.04 10.61
C LYS A 217 11.64 -13.55 10.32
N PHE A 218 10.53 -12.82 10.44
CA PHE A 218 10.43 -11.40 10.11
C PHE A 218 9.97 -10.58 11.32
N ARG A 219 10.36 -9.31 11.37
CA ARG A 219 9.84 -8.37 12.37
C ARG A 219 8.32 -8.26 12.30
N ARG A 220 7.75 -8.27 11.08
CA ARG A 220 6.30 -8.29 10.82
C ARG A 220 6.03 -8.82 9.41
N ILE A 221 4.99 -9.62 9.32
CA ILE A 221 4.36 -9.99 8.04
C ILE A 221 2.98 -9.34 8.01
N SER A 222 2.68 -8.62 6.93
CA SER A 222 1.39 -8.03 6.64
C SER A 222 0.87 -8.56 5.30
N PHE A 223 -0.43 -8.43 5.07
CA PHE A 223 -1.11 -8.94 3.88
C PHE A 223 -2.07 -7.88 3.35
N ASP A 224 -2.23 -7.78 2.03
CA ASP A 224 -3.43 -7.15 1.46
C ASP A 224 -4.61 -8.13 1.53
N ASN A 225 -5.84 -7.64 1.33
CA ASN A 225 -7.05 -8.47 1.43
C ASN A 225 -7.07 -9.60 0.41
N LEU A 226 -6.44 -9.42 -0.76
CA LEU A 226 -6.34 -10.45 -1.77
C LEU A 226 -5.38 -11.56 -1.33
N ALA A 227 -4.24 -11.23 -0.74
CA ALA A 227 -3.30 -12.22 -0.20
C ALA A 227 -3.89 -12.99 0.99
N LEU A 228 -4.64 -12.32 1.89
CA LEU A 228 -5.37 -13.00 2.98
C LEU A 228 -6.26 -14.12 2.45
N LYS A 229 -6.99 -13.83 1.36
CA LYS A 229 -7.88 -14.81 0.71
C LYS A 229 -7.11 -15.90 -0.03
N GLN A 230 -6.10 -15.54 -0.84
CA GLN A 230 -5.33 -16.49 -1.64
C GLN A 230 -4.52 -17.48 -0.81
N LEU A 231 -3.96 -17.02 0.30
CA LEU A 231 -3.15 -17.82 1.22
C LEU A 231 -3.99 -18.47 2.33
N ASP A 232 -5.30 -18.14 2.41
CA ASP A 232 -6.20 -18.62 3.46
C ASP A 232 -5.62 -18.41 4.87
N VAL A 233 -5.08 -17.19 5.11
CA VAL A 233 -4.33 -16.85 6.34
C VAL A 233 -5.19 -17.10 7.59
N LYS A 234 -6.51 -16.90 7.48
CA LYS A 234 -7.45 -17.13 8.59
C LYS A 234 -7.40 -18.57 9.13
N SER A 235 -7.13 -19.56 8.28
CA SER A 235 -7.01 -20.97 8.69
C SER A 235 -5.65 -21.31 9.32
N LEU A 236 -4.63 -20.45 9.16
CA LEU A 236 -3.26 -20.71 9.57
C LEU A 236 -2.89 -20.09 10.93
N ILE A 237 -3.72 -19.20 11.46
CA ILE A 237 -3.48 -18.51 12.73
C ILE A 237 -4.75 -18.52 13.59
N SER A 238 -4.62 -18.25 14.92
CA SER A 238 -5.78 -18.17 15.79
C SER A 238 -6.73 -17.04 15.35
N LEU A 239 -8.03 -17.21 15.63
CA LEU A 239 -9.04 -16.17 15.33
C LEU A 239 -8.71 -14.84 16.02
N GLU A 240 -8.20 -14.90 17.25
CA GLU A 240 -7.75 -13.72 18.00
C GLU A 240 -6.65 -12.97 17.24
N LYS A 241 -5.59 -13.68 16.82
CA LYS A 241 -4.48 -13.09 16.03
C LYS A 241 -4.95 -12.59 14.67
N TYR A 242 -5.89 -13.28 14.02
CA TYR A 242 -6.48 -12.83 12.77
C TYR A 242 -7.21 -11.49 12.95
N ASN A 243 -8.04 -11.37 14.00
CA ASN A 243 -8.78 -10.14 14.29
C ASN A 243 -7.87 -8.96 14.66
N GLU A 244 -6.67 -9.21 15.21
CA GLU A 244 -5.67 -8.18 15.47
C GLU A 244 -5.03 -7.60 14.20
N ILE A 245 -4.92 -8.39 13.14
CA ILE A 245 -4.25 -7.97 11.88
C ILE A 245 -5.23 -7.58 10.77
N TYR A 246 -6.47 -8.04 10.84
CA TYR A 246 -7.50 -7.74 9.85
C TYR A 246 -8.02 -6.31 10.02
N MET A 247 -7.84 -5.49 8.99
CA MET A 247 -8.16 -4.06 9.03
C MET A 247 -9.50 -3.70 8.38
N GLY A 248 -10.31 -4.70 8.04
CA GLY A 248 -11.59 -4.56 7.32
C GLY A 248 -11.48 -4.86 5.83
N ASP A 249 -12.62 -5.00 5.17
CA ASP A 249 -12.68 -5.23 3.72
C ASP A 249 -12.41 -3.95 2.91
N ASP A 250 -12.07 -4.14 1.63
CA ASP A 250 -11.87 -3.03 0.69
C ASP A 250 -13.13 -2.14 0.63
N GLY A 251 -12.96 -0.85 0.82
CA GLY A 251 -14.06 0.13 0.83
C GLY A 251 -14.69 0.41 2.18
N GLU A 252 -14.40 -0.36 3.25
CA GLU A 252 -14.94 -0.08 4.60
C GLU A 252 -14.25 1.15 5.24
N SER A 253 -12.94 1.21 5.21
CA SER A 253 -12.14 2.35 5.69
C SER A 253 -11.04 2.76 4.72
N THR A 254 -11.00 2.15 3.55
CA THR A 254 -9.99 2.36 2.50
C THR A 254 -10.67 2.66 1.17
N MET A 255 -9.96 3.27 0.24
CA MET A 255 -10.39 3.41 -1.14
C MET A 255 -9.20 3.48 -2.08
N TYR A 256 -9.45 3.26 -3.37
CA TYR A 256 -8.48 3.43 -4.44
C TYR A 256 -8.84 4.63 -5.32
N ILE A 257 -7.84 5.45 -5.65
CA ILE A 257 -7.99 6.58 -6.56
C ILE A 257 -6.94 6.52 -7.66
N ASP A 258 -7.37 6.52 -8.91
CA ASP A 258 -6.55 6.63 -10.11
C ASP A 258 -6.64 8.06 -10.66
N LEU A 259 -5.65 8.90 -10.30
CA LEU A 259 -5.60 10.28 -10.80
C LEU A 259 -5.30 10.36 -12.30
N VAL A 260 -4.64 9.34 -12.87
CA VAL A 260 -4.31 9.33 -14.31
C VAL A 260 -5.57 9.18 -15.15
N ASN A 261 -6.45 8.25 -14.74
CA ASN A 261 -7.72 7.98 -15.42
C ASN A 261 -8.89 8.82 -14.86
N LYS A 262 -8.65 9.61 -13.79
CA LYS A 262 -9.66 10.42 -13.10
C LYS A 262 -10.84 9.61 -12.60
N GLU A 263 -10.54 8.48 -11.92
CA GLU A 263 -11.55 7.57 -11.41
C GLU A 263 -11.20 7.06 -10.00
N PHE A 264 -12.19 6.54 -9.28
CA PHE A 264 -12.03 5.91 -7.97
C PHE A 264 -12.83 4.62 -7.84
N ALA A 265 -12.49 3.80 -6.84
CA ALA A 265 -13.12 2.52 -6.58
C ALA A 265 -12.85 2.04 -5.14
N LYS A 266 -13.44 0.88 -4.75
CA LYS A 266 -13.13 0.20 -3.47
C LYS A 266 -11.67 -0.24 -3.39
N SER A 267 -11.12 -0.79 -4.49
CA SER A 267 -9.74 -1.24 -4.60
C SER A 267 -9.22 -1.14 -6.03
N SER A 268 -7.91 -1.31 -6.21
CA SER A 268 -7.26 -1.30 -7.53
C SER A 268 -7.76 -2.41 -8.47
N THR A 269 -8.36 -3.47 -7.93
CA THR A 269 -8.89 -4.62 -8.69
C THR A 269 -10.40 -4.55 -8.95
N SER A 270 -11.11 -3.56 -8.38
CA SER A 270 -12.55 -3.40 -8.58
C SER A 270 -12.89 -3.14 -10.05
N THR A 271 -13.94 -3.79 -10.54
CA THR A 271 -14.50 -3.54 -11.88
C THR A 271 -15.38 -2.29 -11.92
N ASN A 272 -16.06 -2.02 -10.80
CA ASN A 272 -16.87 -0.81 -10.65
C ASN A 272 -15.96 0.39 -10.42
N ARG A 273 -15.92 1.31 -11.37
CA ARG A 273 -15.16 2.55 -11.37
C ARG A 273 -16.09 3.73 -11.45
N TYR A 274 -15.77 4.80 -10.74
CA TYR A 274 -16.54 6.03 -10.68
C TYR A 274 -15.67 7.23 -11.04
N LEU A 275 -16.22 8.24 -11.69
CA LEU A 275 -15.50 9.46 -12.04
C LEU A 275 -15.17 10.27 -10.78
N LEU A 276 -13.99 10.87 -10.74
CA LEU A 276 -13.58 11.74 -9.64
C LEU A 276 -14.59 12.87 -9.40
N MET A 277 -14.77 13.20 -8.13
CA MET A 277 -15.53 14.36 -7.66
C MET A 277 -14.58 15.34 -6.97
N ASP A 278 -15.09 16.53 -6.64
CA ASP A 278 -14.29 17.58 -5.99
C ASP A 278 -14.14 17.39 -4.47
N ASP A 279 -14.86 16.44 -3.87
CA ASP A 279 -14.83 16.17 -2.43
C ASP A 279 -14.69 14.67 -2.15
N ILE A 280 -13.80 14.32 -1.20
CA ILE A 280 -13.50 12.94 -0.81
C ILE A 280 -14.68 12.25 -0.13
N ILE A 281 -15.52 12.99 0.61
CA ILE A 281 -16.63 12.41 1.38
C ILE A 281 -17.70 11.79 0.48
N PRO A 282 -18.28 12.47 -0.53
CA PRO A 282 -19.23 11.85 -1.44
C PRO A 282 -18.60 10.70 -2.24
N MET A 283 -17.33 10.80 -2.66
CA MET A 283 -16.62 9.69 -3.32
C MET A 283 -16.58 8.46 -2.42
N PHE A 284 -16.20 8.62 -1.16
CA PHE A 284 -16.12 7.52 -0.20
C PHE A 284 -17.49 6.90 0.09
N LYS A 285 -18.52 7.72 0.32
CA LYS A 285 -19.89 7.23 0.52
C LYS A 285 -20.40 6.41 -0.68
N GLN A 286 -20.06 6.81 -1.90
CA GLN A 286 -20.50 6.10 -3.10
C GLN A 286 -19.97 4.67 -3.17
N ILE A 287 -18.75 4.41 -2.72
CA ILE A 287 -18.19 3.05 -2.71
C ILE A 287 -18.71 2.20 -1.54
N GLN A 288 -19.24 2.81 -0.47
CA GLN A 288 -19.80 2.10 0.69
C GLN A 288 -21.20 1.55 0.45
N VAL A 289 -22.02 2.20 -0.38
CA VAL A 289 -23.44 1.90 -0.60
C VAL A 289 -23.69 0.58 -1.37
N ILE A 290 -22.67 -0.03 -1.96
CA ILE A 290 -22.82 -1.28 -2.74
C ILE A 290 -22.56 -2.49 -1.84
N HIS A 291 -23.59 -2.91 -1.16
CA HIS A 291 -23.70 -4.25 -0.52
C HIS A 291 -24.61 -5.14 -1.35
#